data_d88f85866f588d9e103895ed1ed7a0a9
#
_entry.id   d88f85866f588d9e103895ed1ed7a0a9
#
_cell.length_a   1.000
_cell.length_b   1.000
_cell.length_c   1.000
_cell.angle_alpha   90.00
_cell.angle_beta   90.00
_cell.angle_gamma   90.00
#
_symmetry.space_group_name_H-M   'P 1'
#
loop_
_entity.id
_entity.type
_entity.pdbx_description
1 polymer ?
#
loop_
_entity_poly.entity_id
_entity_poly.type
_entity_poly.pdbx_seq_one_letter_code
_entity_poly.pdbx_strand_id
1 'polypeptide(L)'
;MEPGDWIEKGTPLSAPQFAAPVYAPAAGSIKEIRERTLAQKGPTTCVLLSPDWSYEFPERKKPAQGHQEELIAAAAAAGIVDEFDGLPLYKKLKRFRRRGVNLLLGNAIDDDPYVASAVAVLRENPQRVAEGLAAAANACGAEEWRIAASSRKESKRIHEACPTVEPFPAGERYPARALLKRELYAKGNTTGFIGVQACAAFADFLEKAVPQTETVVTVNGDAVSTPYNVRVPVGTALRELLGFCGWEGTPGACFVGSSITGKQVSDLDTPVTLDTRCLVALKRAPRWKTFPCIGCGSCARACPRGIRPWAVCDQLSRENPDPLRMVNVQHCIACAACSVACPSGIDLVSQMLRAAEFKKGGE
;
A
#
# COMPACT_ATOMS: atom_id res chain seq x y z
N MET A 1 3.63 -24.29 16.54
CA MET A 1 2.50 -23.52 17.12
C MET A 1 1.23 -24.28 16.87
N GLU A 2 0.48 -24.59 17.92
CA GLU A 2 -0.75 -25.38 17.86
C GLU A 2 -1.88 -24.62 18.59
N PRO A 3 -3.14 -24.95 18.33
CA PRO A 3 -4.25 -24.41 19.12
C PRO A 3 -4.06 -24.73 20.62
N GLY A 4 -4.22 -23.73 21.47
CA GLY A 4 -3.95 -23.79 22.91
C GLY A 4 -2.61 -23.19 23.33
N ASP A 5 -1.64 -23.05 22.44
CA ASP A 5 -0.35 -22.43 22.77
C ASP A 5 -0.54 -20.97 23.16
N TRP A 6 0.16 -20.55 24.23
CA TRP A 6 0.28 -19.14 24.60
C TRP A 6 1.47 -18.51 23.87
N ILE A 7 1.26 -17.31 23.33
CA ILE A 7 2.31 -16.54 22.65
C ILE A 7 2.39 -15.12 23.18
N GLU A 8 3.58 -14.56 23.18
CA GLU A 8 3.83 -13.17 23.55
C GLU A 8 3.65 -12.24 22.35
N LYS A 9 3.35 -10.96 22.61
CA LYS A 9 3.36 -9.92 21.59
C LYS A 9 4.72 -9.87 20.89
N GLY A 10 4.69 -9.84 19.56
CA GLY A 10 5.90 -9.86 18.74
C GLY A 10 6.52 -11.25 18.54
N THR A 11 5.90 -12.34 18.99
CA THR A 11 6.32 -13.69 18.60
C THR A 11 6.19 -13.87 17.09
N PRO A 12 7.22 -14.38 16.38
CA PRO A 12 7.10 -14.63 14.94
C PRO A 12 6.13 -15.78 14.69
N LEU A 13 5.10 -15.53 13.88
CA LEU A 13 4.06 -16.49 13.50
C LEU A 13 4.38 -17.23 12.20
N SER A 14 5.32 -16.75 11.42
CA SER A 14 5.74 -17.37 10.16
C SER A 14 7.18 -17.81 10.19
N ALA A 15 7.50 -18.89 9.45
CA ALA A 15 8.88 -19.34 9.30
C ALA A 15 9.73 -18.26 8.59
N PRO A 16 10.97 -18.02 9.05
CA PRO A 16 11.83 -16.93 8.55
C PRO A 16 12.25 -17.07 7.07
N GLN A 17 12.05 -18.25 6.47
CA GLN A 17 12.36 -18.53 5.07
C GLN A 17 11.34 -17.94 4.08
N PHE A 18 10.18 -17.50 4.55
CA PHE A 18 9.13 -16.92 3.71
C PHE A 18 9.02 -15.41 3.92
N ALA A 19 9.39 -14.61 2.93
CA ALA A 19 9.18 -13.17 2.88
C ALA A 19 9.58 -12.41 4.17
N ALA A 20 8.86 -11.35 4.55
CA ALA A 20 8.99 -10.72 5.86
C ALA A 20 8.26 -11.57 6.90
N PRO A 21 8.84 -11.81 8.10
CA PRO A 21 8.16 -12.51 9.18
C PRO A 21 6.87 -11.75 9.57
N VAL A 22 5.83 -12.51 9.90
CA VAL A 22 4.61 -11.96 10.50
C VAL A 22 4.71 -12.15 12.00
N TYR A 23 4.43 -11.10 12.75
CA TYR A 23 4.53 -11.11 14.21
C TYR A 23 3.17 -11.04 14.88
N ALA A 24 3.04 -11.67 16.05
CA ALA A 24 1.85 -11.58 16.88
C ALA A 24 1.60 -10.13 17.30
N PRO A 25 0.42 -9.56 17.03
CA PRO A 25 0.12 -8.17 17.36
C PRO A 25 -0.22 -7.95 18.85
N ALA A 26 -0.53 -9.03 19.57
CA ALA A 26 -0.84 -9.05 20.99
C ALA A 26 -0.36 -10.37 21.60
N ALA A 27 -0.22 -10.42 22.93
CA ALA A 27 -0.07 -11.65 23.68
C ALA A 27 -1.42 -12.36 23.78
N GLY A 28 -1.43 -13.68 23.92
CA GLY A 28 -2.65 -14.45 24.06
C GLY A 28 -2.52 -15.90 23.63
N SER A 29 -3.63 -16.64 23.67
CA SER A 29 -3.67 -18.04 23.25
C SER A 29 -4.10 -18.18 21.80
N ILE A 30 -3.51 -19.13 21.11
CA ILE A 30 -3.93 -19.55 19.76
C ILE A 30 -5.25 -20.32 19.87
N LYS A 31 -6.32 -19.79 19.29
CA LYS A 31 -7.61 -20.49 19.23
C LYS A 31 -7.68 -21.49 18.09
N GLU A 32 -7.20 -21.07 16.92
CA GLU A 32 -7.37 -21.81 15.68
C GLU A 32 -6.33 -21.39 14.66
N ILE A 33 -5.92 -22.30 13.80
CA ILE A 33 -5.13 -22.04 12.60
C ILE A 33 -5.95 -22.52 11.41
N ARG A 34 -6.31 -21.60 10.51
CA ARG A 34 -7.17 -21.89 9.35
C ARG A 34 -6.86 -21.04 8.14
N GLU A 35 -7.29 -21.45 6.97
CA GLU A 35 -7.24 -20.61 5.78
C GLU A 35 -8.36 -19.54 5.80
N ARG A 36 -7.97 -18.33 5.42
CA ARG A 36 -8.86 -17.21 5.16
C ARG A 36 -8.48 -16.55 3.84
N THR A 37 -9.46 -16.03 3.13
CA THR A 37 -9.22 -15.24 1.93
C THR A 37 -8.92 -13.80 2.34
N LEU A 38 -7.68 -13.37 2.11
CA LEU A 38 -7.28 -11.97 2.31
C LEU A 38 -7.68 -11.15 1.08
N ALA A 39 -8.13 -9.91 1.29
CA ALA A 39 -8.61 -9.03 0.24
C ALA A 39 -7.58 -8.83 -0.90
N GLN A 40 -6.30 -8.74 -0.56
CA GLN A 40 -5.22 -8.44 -1.51
C GLN A 40 -4.42 -9.67 -1.97
N LYS A 41 -4.39 -10.73 -1.17
CA LYS A 41 -3.47 -11.89 -1.36
C LYS A 41 -4.17 -13.21 -1.68
N GLY A 42 -5.50 -13.28 -1.56
CA GLY A 42 -6.24 -14.54 -1.73
C GLY A 42 -6.13 -15.49 -0.53
N PRO A 43 -6.29 -16.81 -0.72
CA PRO A 43 -6.24 -17.80 0.37
C PRO A 43 -4.89 -17.76 1.09
N THR A 44 -4.94 -17.66 2.41
CA THR A 44 -3.76 -17.52 3.27
C THR A 44 -4.03 -18.17 4.61
N THR A 45 -3.05 -18.89 5.15
CA THR A 45 -3.11 -19.46 6.51
C THR A 45 -3.10 -18.32 7.53
N CYS A 46 -4.11 -18.26 8.38
CA CYS A 46 -4.27 -17.27 9.42
C CYS A 46 -4.29 -17.93 10.79
N VAL A 47 -3.66 -17.29 11.76
CA VAL A 47 -3.69 -17.68 13.17
C VAL A 47 -4.74 -16.81 13.88
N LEU A 48 -5.76 -17.44 14.46
CA LEU A 48 -6.77 -16.76 15.26
C LEU A 48 -6.30 -16.72 16.70
N LEU A 49 -6.09 -15.50 17.22
CA LEU A 49 -5.67 -15.26 18.61
C LEU A 49 -6.86 -14.89 19.50
N SER A 50 -6.82 -15.34 20.76
CA SER A 50 -7.59 -14.77 21.86
C SER A 50 -6.64 -13.86 22.64
N PRO A 51 -6.66 -12.53 22.41
CA PRO A 51 -5.74 -11.63 23.07
C PRO A 51 -6.06 -11.49 24.55
N ASP A 52 -5.03 -11.29 25.38
CA ASP A 52 -5.17 -10.98 26.79
C ASP A 52 -5.22 -9.46 27.07
N TRP A 53 -5.22 -8.66 25.97
CA TRP A 53 -5.20 -7.20 25.99
C TRP A 53 -3.90 -6.57 26.56
N SER A 54 -2.86 -7.37 26.79
CA SER A 54 -1.52 -6.88 27.02
C SER A 54 -0.88 -6.46 25.71
N TYR A 55 -0.54 -5.17 25.60
CA TYR A 55 0.03 -4.58 24.39
C TYR A 55 1.53 -4.27 24.54
N GLU A 56 2.16 -4.67 25.61
CA GLU A 56 3.58 -4.44 25.84
C GLU A 56 4.44 -5.42 25.05
N PHE A 57 5.52 -4.92 24.47
CA PHE A 57 6.53 -5.76 23.86
C PHE A 57 7.55 -6.21 24.92
N PRO A 58 7.98 -7.47 24.88
CA PRO A 58 9.12 -7.89 25.70
C PRO A 58 10.37 -7.11 25.27
N GLU A 59 11.27 -6.88 26.23
CA GLU A 59 12.55 -6.23 25.96
C GLU A 59 13.35 -7.03 24.94
N ARG A 60 13.90 -6.35 23.94
CA ARG A 60 14.61 -6.97 22.82
C ARG A 60 15.93 -6.27 22.55
N LYS A 61 16.91 -7.03 22.12
CA LYS A 61 18.19 -6.48 21.69
C LYS A 61 18.01 -5.64 20.44
N LYS A 62 18.49 -4.40 20.48
CA LYS A 62 18.49 -3.50 19.33
C LYS A 62 19.33 -4.09 18.18
N PRO A 63 18.92 -3.91 16.91
CA PRO A 63 19.69 -4.36 15.76
C PRO A 63 20.97 -3.53 15.58
N ALA A 64 21.98 -4.13 14.93
CA ALA A 64 23.14 -3.40 14.47
C ALA A 64 22.77 -2.42 13.35
N GLN A 65 23.42 -1.25 13.28
CA GLN A 65 23.09 -0.14 12.39
C GLN A 65 24.32 0.48 11.71
N GLY A 66 25.49 -0.16 11.83
CA GLY A 66 26.75 0.41 11.34
C GLY A 66 26.94 0.39 9.82
N HIS A 67 26.41 -0.63 9.17
CA HIS A 67 26.59 -0.86 7.72
C HIS A 67 25.29 -1.09 6.97
N GLN A 68 25.30 -0.87 5.65
CA GLN A 68 24.13 -1.06 4.78
C GLN A 68 23.51 -2.45 4.88
N GLU A 69 24.32 -3.50 4.96
CA GLU A 69 23.84 -4.88 5.08
C GLU A 69 23.13 -5.11 6.43
N GLU A 70 23.61 -4.51 7.50
CA GLU A 70 22.99 -4.59 8.84
C GLU A 70 21.61 -3.90 8.83
N LEU A 71 21.48 -2.73 8.19
CA LEU A 71 20.21 -2.04 8.03
C LEU A 71 19.22 -2.87 7.18
N ILE A 72 19.69 -3.51 6.11
CA ILE A 72 18.87 -4.40 5.30
C ILE A 72 18.43 -5.64 6.09
N ALA A 73 19.34 -6.21 6.90
CA ALA A 73 19.02 -7.33 7.79
C ALA A 73 18.04 -6.92 8.89
N ALA A 74 18.18 -5.72 9.46
CA ALA A 74 17.24 -5.15 10.41
C ALA A 74 15.84 -5.00 9.77
N ALA A 75 15.74 -4.45 8.55
CA ALA A 75 14.48 -4.32 7.84
C ALA A 75 13.81 -5.70 7.55
N ALA A 76 14.60 -6.75 7.32
CA ALA A 76 14.09 -8.11 7.17
C ALA A 76 13.57 -8.66 8.50
N ALA A 77 14.36 -8.50 9.58
CA ALA A 77 13.99 -8.96 10.92
C ALA A 77 12.77 -8.22 11.49
N ALA A 78 12.55 -6.97 11.10
CA ALA A 78 11.41 -6.18 11.57
C ALA A 78 10.06 -6.62 11.00
N GLY A 79 10.04 -7.44 9.95
CA GLY A 79 8.80 -7.84 9.28
C GLY A 79 8.09 -6.70 8.54
N ILE A 80 8.79 -5.62 8.20
CA ILE A 80 8.19 -4.43 7.61
C ILE A 80 7.73 -4.69 6.18
N VAL A 81 6.48 -4.32 5.93
CA VAL A 81 5.85 -4.34 4.62
C VAL A 81 5.45 -2.92 4.24
N ASP A 82 5.76 -2.54 3.01
CA ASP A 82 5.35 -1.24 2.47
C ASP A 82 3.84 -1.25 2.19
N GLU A 83 3.14 -0.30 2.76
CA GLU A 83 1.68 -0.21 2.72
C GLU A 83 1.10 0.08 1.34
N PHE A 84 1.91 0.56 0.39
CA PHE A 84 1.45 0.91 -0.96
C PHE A 84 1.51 -0.24 -1.96
N ASP A 85 2.44 -1.16 -1.81
CA ASP A 85 2.64 -2.25 -2.78
C ASP A 85 2.71 -3.65 -2.14
N GLY A 86 2.57 -3.72 -0.80
CA GLY A 86 2.60 -4.98 -0.06
C GLY A 86 3.94 -5.72 -0.10
N LEU A 87 5.01 -5.05 -0.54
CA LEU A 87 6.33 -5.65 -0.65
C LEU A 87 7.12 -5.49 0.65
N PRO A 88 7.86 -6.53 1.09
CA PRO A 88 8.77 -6.42 2.21
C PRO A 88 9.83 -5.35 1.98
N LEU A 89 10.04 -4.49 2.98
CA LEU A 89 10.97 -3.35 2.90
C LEU A 89 12.37 -3.79 2.49
N TYR A 90 12.92 -4.85 3.12
CA TYR A 90 14.26 -5.33 2.79
C TYR A 90 14.43 -5.74 1.32
N LYS A 91 13.38 -6.29 0.68
CA LYS A 91 13.40 -6.62 -0.75
C LYS A 91 13.43 -5.36 -1.61
N LYS A 92 12.70 -4.32 -1.19
CA LYS A 92 12.73 -3.01 -1.85
C LYS A 92 14.12 -2.38 -1.75
N LEU A 93 14.73 -2.35 -0.55
CA LEU A 93 16.07 -1.81 -0.32
C LEU A 93 17.14 -2.51 -1.16
N LYS A 94 17.15 -3.87 -1.18
CA LYS A 94 18.05 -4.65 -2.06
C LYS A 94 17.85 -4.32 -3.54
N ARG A 95 16.60 -4.19 -3.98
CA ARG A 95 16.28 -3.82 -5.37
C ARG A 95 16.71 -2.39 -5.69
N PHE A 96 16.53 -1.44 -4.79
CA PHE A 96 16.93 -0.04 -4.97
C PHE A 96 18.43 0.09 -5.07
N ARG A 97 19.19 -0.55 -4.19
CA ARG A 97 20.66 -0.60 -4.24
C ARG A 97 21.15 -1.16 -5.57
N ARG A 98 20.63 -2.31 -6.02
CA ARG A 98 21.01 -2.93 -7.29
C ARG A 98 20.69 -2.04 -8.51
N ARG A 99 19.67 -1.18 -8.41
CA ARG A 99 19.27 -0.26 -9.50
C ARG A 99 19.97 1.09 -9.43
N GLY A 100 20.82 1.33 -8.47
CA GLY A 100 21.47 2.63 -8.27
C GLY A 100 20.46 3.75 -8.05
N VAL A 101 19.50 3.56 -7.11
CA VAL A 101 18.55 4.63 -6.75
C VAL A 101 19.34 5.76 -6.10
N ASN A 102 19.32 6.95 -6.71
CA ASN A 102 19.98 8.13 -6.19
C ASN A 102 19.06 9.03 -5.38
N LEU A 103 17.72 8.97 -5.61
CA LEU A 103 16.73 9.74 -4.87
C LEU A 103 15.68 8.78 -4.26
N LEU A 104 15.64 8.71 -2.92
CA LEU A 104 14.64 7.94 -2.18
C LEU A 104 13.52 8.85 -1.68
N LEU A 105 12.26 8.49 -1.95
CA LEU A 105 11.10 9.26 -1.57
C LEU A 105 10.25 8.50 -0.54
N GLY A 106 10.02 9.13 0.63
CA GLY A 106 8.98 8.74 1.56
C GLY A 106 7.61 9.09 0.96
N ASN A 107 6.78 8.10 0.73
CA ASN A 107 5.51 8.28 0.03
C ASN A 107 4.39 8.66 1.01
N ALA A 108 4.09 9.96 1.12
CA ALA A 108 2.92 10.50 1.82
C ALA A 108 1.86 11.02 0.84
N ILE A 109 1.78 10.40 -0.35
CA ILE A 109 0.83 10.80 -1.38
C ILE A 109 -0.45 9.97 -1.21
N ASP A 110 -1.48 10.59 -0.64
CA ASP A 110 -2.85 10.08 -0.65
C ASP A 110 -3.61 10.82 -1.75
N ASP A 111 -3.51 10.30 -2.98
CA ASP A 111 -4.16 10.85 -4.18
C ASP A 111 -5.51 10.18 -4.51
N ASP A 112 -5.90 9.21 -3.70
CA ASP A 112 -7.20 8.56 -3.76
C ASP A 112 -8.22 9.34 -2.92
N PRO A 113 -9.45 9.61 -3.41
CA PRO A 113 -10.42 10.50 -2.75
C PRO A 113 -10.83 10.10 -1.32
N TYR A 114 -10.75 8.83 -0.97
CA TYR A 114 -11.18 8.31 0.33
C TYR A 114 -10.04 7.90 1.24
N VAL A 115 -8.79 8.12 0.86
CA VAL A 115 -7.61 7.67 1.61
C VAL A 115 -6.86 8.86 2.19
N ALA A 116 -6.49 8.78 3.47
CA ALA A 116 -5.69 9.78 4.17
C ALA A 116 -4.70 9.15 5.17
N SER A 117 -4.47 7.84 5.09
CA SER A 117 -3.67 7.10 6.07
C SER A 117 -2.21 7.52 6.08
N ALA A 118 -1.61 7.79 4.91
CA ALA A 118 -0.21 8.19 4.83
C ALA A 118 0.00 9.62 5.37
N VAL A 119 -0.88 10.56 5.00
CA VAL A 119 -0.84 11.92 5.53
C VAL A 119 -1.09 11.94 7.04
N ALA A 120 -1.99 11.08 7.56
CA ALA A 120 -2.26 10.98 8.99
C ALA A 120 -1.00 10.56 9.77
N VAL A 121 -0.32 9.51 9.34
CA VAL A 121 0.95 9.05 9.97
C VAL A 121 2.02 10.12 9.92
N LEU A 122 2.16 10.79 8.79
CA LEU A 122 3.15 11.84 8.65
C LEU A 122 2.87 13.04 9.56
N ARG A 123 1.59 13.41 9.74
CA ARG A 123 1.20 14.51 10.65
C ARG A 123 1.36 14.16 12.12
N GLU A 124 1.16 12.88 12.46
CA GLU A 124 1.32 12.39 13.83
C GLU A 124 2.78 12.47 14.29
N ASN A 125 3.72 12.01 13.45
CA ASN A 125 5.13 12.01 13.79
C ASN A 125 6.04 12.14 12.56
N PRO A 126 6.21 13.35 11.99
CA PRO A 126 7.04 13.58 10.82
C PRO A 126 8.52 13.27 11.06
N GLN A 127 9.00 13.49 12.29
CA GLN A 127 10.39 13.21 12.68
C GLN A 127 10.67 11.71 12.57
N ARG A 128 9.78 10.87 13.08
CA ARG A 128 9.95 9.40 13.03
C ARG A 128 9.97 8.86 11.60
N VAL A 129 9.11 9.42 10.75
CA VAL A 129 9.11 9.11 9.31
C VAL A 129 10.45 9.50 8.67
N ALA A 130 10.98 10.69 8.99
CA ALA A 130 12.25 11.17 8.47
C ALA A 130 13.42 10.28 8.89
N GLU A 131 13.49 9.89 10.17
CA GLU A 131 14.53 8.99 10.71
C GLU A 131 14.56 7.64 9.98
N GLY A 132 13.39 7.02 9.81
CA GLY A 132 13.29 5.75 9.11
C GLY A 132 13.60 5.86 7.62
N LEU A 133 13.21 6.96 6.98
CA LEU A 133 13.54 7.23 5.58
C LEU A 133 15.04 7.47 5.38
N ALA A 134 15.70 8.22 6.28
CA ALA A 134 17.14 8.42 6.26
C ALA A 134 17.90 7.10 6.41
N ALA A 135 17.49 6.25 7.37
CA ALA A 135 18.05 4.91 7.53
C ALA A 135 17.85 4.03 6.29
N ALA A 136 16.68 4.10 5.64
CA ALA A 136 16.39 3.38 4.41
C ALA A 136 17.23 3.89 3.22
N ALA A 137 17.47 5.22 3.14
CA ALA A 137 18.35 5.82 2.14
C ALA A 137 19.79 5.32 2.30
N ASN A 138 20.30 5.34 3.53
CA ASN A 138 21.61 4.76 3.84
C ASN A 138 21.67 3.28 3.45
N ALA A 139 20.68 2.48 3.82
CA ALA A 139 20.62 1.04 3.51
C ALA A 139 20.69 0.73 2.01
N CYS A 140 20.09 1.55 1.16
CA CYS A 140 20.12 1.36 -0.29
C CYS A 140 21.19 2.19 -1.04
N GLY A 141 21.93 3.05 -0.32
CA GLY A 141 22.98 3.90 -0.90
C GLY A 141 22.43 5.08 -1.72
N ALA A 142 21.22 5.56 -1.41
CA ALA A 142 20.67 6.74 -2.05
C ALA A 142 21.36 8.01 -1.55
N GLU A 143 21.72 8.91 -2.46
CA GLU A 143 22.43 10.15 -2.17
C GLU A 143 21.50 11.20 -1.55
N GLU A 144 20.24 11.21 -2.01
CA GLU A 144 19.22 12.12 -1.53
C GLU A 144 17.98 11.35 -1.03
N TRP A 145 17.32 11.93 -0.06
CA TRP A 145 16.00 11.48 0.35
C TRP A 145 15.10 12.67 0.68
N ARG A 146 13.81 12.54 0.37
CA ARG A 146 12.78 13.57 0.63
C ARG A 146 11.44 12.91 0.90
N ILE A 147 10.49 13.66 1.48
CA ILE A 147 9.11 13.17 1.64
C ILE A 147 8.26 13.76 0.52
N ALA A 148 7.62 12.88 -0.26
CA ALA A 148 6.68 13.27 -1.30
C ALA A 148 5.29 13.45 -0.69
N ALA A 149 4.75 14.69 -0.75
CA ALA A 149 3.44 15.06 -0.24
C ALA A 149 2.45 15.34 -1.38
N SER A 150 1.15 15.18 -1.12
CA SER A 150 0.08 15.34 -2.13
C SER A 150 -0.02 16.77 -2.66
N SER A 151 0.26 17.80 -1.83
CA SER A 151 0.11 19.20 -2.22
C SER A 151 1.19 20.11 -1.64
N ARG A 152 1.31 21.32 -2.20
CA ARG A 152 2.20 22.36 -1.64
C ARG A 152 1.80 22.78 -0.23
N LYS A 153 0.50 22.80 0.08
CA LYS A 153 0.00 23.13 1.41
C LYS A 153 0.44 22.09 2.44
N GLU A 154 0.37 20.81 2.09
CA GLU A 154 0.84 19.75 2.97
C GLU A 154 2.37 19.78 3.11
N SER A 155 3.10 20.00 2.01
CA SER A 155 4.55 20.21 2.04
C SER A 155 4.96 21.29 3.02
N LYS A 156 4.27 22.45 3.01
CA LYS A 156 4.55 23.55 3.93
C LYS A 156 4.34 23.14 5.39
N ARG A 157 3.23 22.47 5.70
CA ARG A 157 2.95 21.95 7.06
C ARG A 157 4.00 20.98 7.56
N ILE A 158 4.47 20.08 6.69
CA ILE A 158 5.53 19.12 7.03
C ILE A 158 6.81 19.85 7.37
N HIS A 159 7.21 20.81 6.57
CA HIS A 159 8.42 21.59 6.81
C HIS A 159 8.33 22.43 8.09
N GLU A 160 7.17 23.01 8.37
CA GLU A 160 6.92 23.74 9.63
C GLU A 160 7.02 22.82 10.86
N ALA A 161 6.52 21.57 10.75
CA ALA A 161 6.56 20.60 11.85
C ALA A 161 7.94 19.93 12.00
N CYS A 162 8.68 19.77 10.91
CA CYS A 162 10.00 19.15 10.89
C CYS A 162 10.90 19.88 9.86
N PRO A 163 11.60 20.98 10.27
CA PRO A 163 12.43 21.79 9.38
C PRO A 163 13.58 21.05 8.71
N THR A 164 14.00 19.91 9.25
CA THR A 164 15.04 19.05 8.67
C THR A 164 14.57 18.27 7.45
N VAL A 165 13.26 18.20 7.22
CA VAL A 165 12.66 17.51 6.08
C VAL A 165 12.36 18.50 4.97
N GLU A 166 12.89 18.23 3.78
CA GLU A 166 12.46 18.91 2.56
C GLU A 166 11.36 18.11 1.86
N PRO A 167 10.10 18.56 1.92
CA PRO A 167 9.01 17.87 1.24
C PRO A 167 9.05 18.12 -0.26
N PHE A 168 8.67 17.11 -1.04
CA PHE A 168 8.52 17.23 -2.48
C PHE A 168 7.03 17.24 -2.86
N PRO A 169 6.47 18.33 -3.40
CA PRO A 169 5.05 18.38 -3.79
C PRO A 169 4.83 17.52 -5.04
N ALA A 170 4.08 16.44 -4.90
CA ALA A 170 3.79 15.51 -6.00
C ALA A 170 2.69 16.01 -6.96
N GLY A 171 1.91 17.01 -6.53
CA GLY A 171 0.74 17.48 -7.26
C GLY A 171 -0.54 16.69 -6.97
N GLU A 172 -1.68 17.26 -7.35
CA GLU A 172 -3.02 16.75 -7.01
C GLU A 172 -3.64 15.85 -8.10
N ARG A 173 -2.90 15.59 -9.19
CA ARG A 173 -3.40 14.80 -10.32
C ARG A 173 -3.22 13.31 -10.06
N TYR A 174 -4.30 12.55 -10.13
CA TYR A 174 -4.23 11.08 -10.05
C TYR A 174 -3.68 10.46 -11.36
N PRO A 175 -2.79 9.48 -11.29
CA PRO A 175 -2.09 8.92 -10.13
C PRO A 175 -0.79 9.69 -9.84
N ALA A 176 -0.80 10.52 -8.79
CA ALA A 176 0.26 11.50 -8.50
C ALA A 176 1.65 10.87 -8.37
N ARG A 177 1.79 9.75 -7.65
CA ARG A 177 3.05 9.02 -7.51
C ARG A 177 3.66 8.62 -8.85
N ALA A 178 2.86 8.09 -9.77
CA ALA A 178 3.35 7.63 -11.08
C ALA A 178 3.75 8.81 -11.98
N LEU A 179 3.02 9.90 -11.90
CA LEU A 179 3.31 11.15 -12.63
C LEU A 179 4.60 11.77 -12.11
N LEU A 180 4.77 11.88 -10.79
CA LEU A 180 5.98 12.36 -10.14
C LEU A 180 7.19 11.51 -10.54
N LYS A 181 7.07 10.19 -10.48
CA LYS A 181 8.15 9.28 -10.89
C LYS A 181 8.58 9.52 -12.34
N ARG A 182 7.65 9.73 -13.26
CA ARG A 182 7.93 10.03 -14.66
C ARG A 182 8.67 11.37 -14.82
N GLU A 183 8.24 12.40 -14.09
CA GLU A 183 8.86 13.72 -14.10
C GLU A 183 10.30 13.66 -13.59
N LEU A 184 10.53 13.00 -12.46
CA LEU A 184 11.87 12.85 -11.88
C LEU A 184 12.79 12.02 -12.76
N TYR A 185 12.29 10.99 -13.42
CA TYR A 185 13.06 10.22 -14.40
C TYR A 185 13.50 11.08 -15.60
N ALA A 186 12.62 11.95 -16.09
CA ALA A 186 12.95 12.89 -17.17
C ALA A 186 14.04 13.91 -16.75
N LYS A 187 14.20 14.15 -15.46
CA LYS A 187 15.26 14.99 -14.85
C LYS A 187 16.54 14.21 -14.50
N GLY A 188 16.65 12.94 -14.93
CA GLY A 188 17.84 12.11 -14.71
C GLY A 188 17.85 11.34 -13.38
N ASN A 189 16.77 11.37 -12.58
CA ASN A 189 16.74 10.68 -11.31
C ASN A 189 16.31 9.21 -11.44
N THR A 190 17.05 8.32 -10.80
CA THR A 190 16.61 6.95 -10.51
C THR A 190 15.94 6.93 -9.15
N THR A 191 14.59 6.92 -9.13
CA THR A 191 13.82 7.08 -7.90
C THR A 191 13.35 5.78 -7.28
N GLY A 192 13.41 5.71 -5.93
CA GLY A 192 12.73 4.72 -5.09
C GLY A 192 11.60 5.37 -4.30
N PHE A 193 10.55 4.59 -3.97
CA PHE A 193 9.47 5.02 -3.08
C PHE A 193 9.27 4.01 -1.97
N ILE A 194 9.16 4.52 -0.74
CA ILE A 194 8.81 3.74 0.47
C ILE A 194 7.64 4.44 1.15
N GLY A 195 6.65 3.69 1.59
CA GLY A 195 5.53 4.22 2.35
C GLY A 195 5.94 4.82 3.68
N VAL A 196 5.25 5.86 4.13
CA VAL A 196 5.59 6.55 5.39
C VAL A 196 5.33 5.69 6.63
N GLN A 197 4.38 4.75 6.58
CA GLN A 197 4.16 3.80 7.67
C GLN A 197 5.35 2.83 7.78
N ALA A 198 5.84 2.33 6.64
CA ALA A 198 7.04 1.49 6.60
C ALA A 198 8.29 2.26 7.10
N CYS A 199 8.42 3.57 6.78
CA CYS A 199 9.49 4.40 7.30
C CYS A 199 9.41 4.53 8.84
N ALA A 200 8.25 4.89 9.39
CA ALA A 200 8.06 5.03 10.83
C ALA A 200 8.33 3.70 11.56
N ALA A 201 7.80 2.59 11.05
CA ALA A 201 8.04 1.26 11.61
C ALA A 201 9.53 0.87 11.57
N PHE A 202 10.26 1.30 10.55
CA PHE A 202 11.70 1.03 10.46
C PHE A 202 12.48 1.80 11.53
N ALA A 203 12.16 3.08 11.76
CA ALA A 203 12.74 3.86 12.85
C ALA A 203 12.45 3.23 14.22
N ASP A 204 11.20 2.80 14.47
CA ASP A 204 10.81 2.14 15.72
C ASP A 204 11.58 0.84 15.95
N PHE A 205 11.76 0.03 14.90
CA PHE A 205 12.56 -1.19 15.02
C PHE A 205 14.03 -0.91 15.31
N LEU A 206 14.62 0.07 14.64
CA LEU A 206 16.03 0.43 14.87
C LEU A 206 16.28 0.97 16.27
N GLU A 207 15.34 1.73 16.84
CA GLU A 207 15.48 2.31 18.18
C GLU A 207 15.05 1.36 19.30
N LYS A 208 13.93 0.63 19.12
CA LYS A 208 13.27 -0.12 20.20
C LYS A 208 13.21 -1.62 19.95
N ALA A 209 13.67 -2.11 18.80
CA ALA A 209 13.53 -3.49 18.35
C ALA A 209 12.05 -3.98 18.26
N VAL A 210 11.11 -3.04 18.07
CA VAL A 210 9.68 -3.34 17.94
C VAL A 210 9.34 -3.69 16.50
N PRO A 211 8.92 -4.93 16.21
CA PRO A 211 8.53 -5.33 14.84
C PRO A 211 7.21 -4.66 14.42
N GLN A 212 6.96 -4.61 13.11
CA GLN A 212 5.72 -4.03 12.60
C GLN A 212 4.54 -4.99 12.84
N THR A 213 3.67 -4.62 13.79
CA THR A 213 2.46 -5.38 14.14
C THR A 213 1.18 -4.57 13.98
N GLU A 214 1.30 -3.31 13.56
CA GLU A 214 0.19 -2.38 13.42
C GLU A 214 0.25 -1.66 12.08
N THR A 215 -0.91 -1.16 11.64
CA THR A 215 -1.04 -0.31 10.45
C THR A 215 -2.08 0.79 10.70
N VAL A 216 -2.01 1.89 9.96
CA VAL A 216 -3.03 2.94 9.99
C VAL A 216 -3.94 2.79 8.79
N VAL A 217 -5.23 2.64 9.06
CA VAL A 217 -6.27 2.43 8.05
C VAL A 217 -7.23 3.61 8.05
N THR A 218 -7.47 4.20 6.89
CA THR A 218 -8.58 5.14 6.71
C THR A 218 -9.88 4.36 6.58
N VAL A 219 -10.83 4.59 7.48
CA VAL A 219 -12.19 4.06 7.37
C VAL A 219 -13.12 5.18 6.93
N ASN A 220 -13.78 5.02 5.79
CA ASN A 220 -14.57 6.06 5.15
C ASN A 220 -15.75 5.47 4.34
N GLY A 221 -16.59 6.33 3.78
CA GLY A 221 -17.75 5.97 2.97
C GLY A 221 -19.06 6.46 3.58
N ASP A 222 -20.14 6.41 2.80
CA ASP A 222 -21.45 6.93 3.23
C ASP A 222 -22.18 6.02 4.23
N ALA A 223 -21.69 4.80 4.43
CA ALA A 223 -22.18 3.89 5.48
C ALA A 223 -21.61 4.22 6.86
N VAL A 224 -20.47 4.94 6.93
CA VAL A 224 -19.77 5.23 8.17
C VAL A 224 -20.25 6.57 8.73
N SER A 225 -20.68 6.60 10.00
CA SER A 225 -21.15 7.84 10.63
C SER A 225 -20.00 8.77 11.03
N THR A 226 -18.84 8.20 11.40
CA THR A 226 -17.67 8.94 11.86
C THR A 226 -16.42 8.39 11.20
N PRO A 227 -16.01 8.97 10.04
CA PRO A 227 -14.78 8.56 9.36
C PRO A 227 -13.53 8.85 10.19
N TYR A 228 -12.61 7.87 10.27
CA TYR A 228 -11.35 7.99 11.01
C TYR A 228 -10.16 7.42 10.25
N ASN A 229 -8.97 7.90 10.59
CA ASN A 229 -7.72 7.17 10.40
C ASN A 229 -7.43 6.42 11.71
N VAL A 230 -7.52 5.11 11.69
CA VAL A 230 -7.43 4.27 12.88
C VAL A 230 -6.12 3.48 12.85
N ARG A 231 -5.33 3.57 13.93
CA ARG A 231 -4.18 2.68 14.13
C ARG A 231 -4.69 1.38 14.71
N VAL A 232 -4.44 0.27 14.02
CA VAL A 232 -4.98 -1.03 14.39
C VAL A 232 -3.91 -2.12 14.33
N PRO A 233 -3.97 -3.10 15.23
CA PRO A 233 -3.19 -4.32 15.12
C PRO A 233 -3.54 -5.08 13.83
N VAL A 234 -2.54 -5.70 13.19
CA VAL A 234 -2.81 -6.62 12.08
C VAL A 234 -3.65 -7.80 12.57
N GLY A 235 -4.56 -8.28 11.71
CA GLY A 235 -5.49 -9.34 12.09
C GLY A 235 -6.83 -8.84 12.63
N THR A 236 -6.98 -7.55 12.97
CA THR A 236 -8.27 -6.95 13.34
C THR A 236 -9.29 -7.17 12.22
N ALA A 237 -10.46 -7.67 12.53
CA ALA A 237 -11.51 -7.91 11.54
C ALA A 237 -12.08 -6.58 10.99
N LEU A 238 -12.43 -6.53 9.72
CA LEU A 238 -12.99 -5.32 9.11
C LEU A 238 -14.28 -4.87 9.82
N ARG A 239 -15.09 -5.82 10.33
CA ARG A 239 -16.31 -5.51 11.08
C ARG A 239 -16.04 -4.69 12.35
N GLU A 240 -14.93 -4.95 13.03
CA GLU A 240 -14.55 -4.22 14.25
C GLU A 240 -14.19 -2.77 13.92
N LEU A 241 -13.48 -2.54 12.81
CA LEU A 241 -13.21 -1.19 12.32
C LEU A 241 -14.48 -0.43 11.94
N LEU A 242 -15.41 -1.10 11.26
CA LEU A 242 -16.69 -0.50 10.88
C LEU A 242 -17.51 -0.16 12.12
N GLY A 243 -17.59 -1.06 13.10
CA GLY A 243 -18.26 -0.83 14.38
C GLY A 243 -17.66 0.34 15.16
N PHE A 244 -16.32 0.42 15.23
CA PHE A 244 -15.61 1.56 15.85
C PHE A 244 -15.96 2.90 15.18
N CYS A 245 -16.15 2.89 13.84
CA CYS A 245 -16.52 4.08 13.08
C CYS A 245 -18.04 4.33 13.00
N GLY A 246 -18.83 3.65 13.83
CA GLY A 246 -20.28 3.88 13.98
C GLY A 246 -21.12 3.26 12.87
N TRP A 247 -20.70 2.12 12.32
CA TRP A 247 -21.49 1.30 11.42
C TRP A 247 -22.00 0.03 12.12
N GLU A 248 -23.29 -0.22 11.98
CA GLU A 248 -23.94 -1.45 12.45
C GLU A 248 -24.59 -2.19 11.27
N GLY A 249 -24.50 -3.54 11.29
CA GLY A 249 -25.08 -4.38 10.24
C GLY A 249 -24.12 -4.71 9.09
N THR A 250 -24.67 -4.85 7.88
CA THR A 250 -23.89 -5.19 6.68
C THR A 250 -23.98 -4.04 5.66
N PRO A 251 -22.85 -3.47 5.21
CA PRO A 251 -22.85 -2.44 4.18
C PRO A 251 -23.33 -3.02 2.84
N GLY A 252 -23.89 -2.17 1.98
CA GLY A 252 -24.28 -2.57 0.62
C GLY A 252 -23.08 -2.92 -0.26
N ALA A 253 -21.91 -2.32 0.02
CA ALA A 253 -20.62 -2.72 -0.53
C ALA A 253 -19.48 -2.28 0.39
N CYS A 254 -18.41 -3.07 0.44
CA CYS A 254 -17.21 -2.77 1.19
C CYS A 254 -15.99 -3.00 0.31
N PHE A 255 -15.05 -2.05 0.28
CA PHE A 255 -13.83 -2.10 -0.52
C PHE A 255 -12.60 -1.93 0.36
N VAL A 256 -11.60 -2.78 0.16
CA VAL A 256 -10.32 -2.75 0.88
C VAL A 256 -9.21 -2.30 -0.04
N GLY A 257 -8.38 -1.38 0.43
CA GLY A 257 -7.16 -0.92 -0.23
C GLY A 257 -7.25 0.50 -0.78
N SER A 258 -8.27 0.83 -1.58
CA SER A 258 -8.41 2.11 -2.26
C SER A 258 -9.84 2.26 -2.78
N SER A 259 -10.31 3.48 -3.00
CA SER A 259 -11.61 3.72 -3.63
C SER A 259 -11.60 3.47 -5.14
N ILE A 260 -10.41 3.54 -5.78
CA ILE A 260 -10.25 3.42 -7.22
C ILE A 260 -9.80 2.02 -7.63
N THR A 261 -8.84 1.43 -6.89
CA THR A 261 -8.22 0.14 -7.22
C THR A 261 -8.43 -0.92 -6.14
N GLY A 262 -9.21 -0.60 -5.11
CA GLY A 262 -9.54 -1.52 -4.02
C GLY A 262 -10.36 -2.71 -4.48
N LYS A 263 -10.29 -3.77 -3.72
CA LYS A 263 -11.08 -4.98 -3.96
C LYS A 263 -12.33 -4.98 -3.11
N GLN A 264 -13.46 -5.32 -3.71
CA GLN A 264 -14.68 -5.55 -2.98
C GLN A 264 -14.56 -6.80 -2.11
N VAL A 265 -14.98 -6.70 -0.87
CA VAL A 265 -15.04 -7.80 0.10
C VAL A 265 -16.47 -7.98 0.57
N SER A 266 -16.89 -9.23 0.70
CA SER A 266 -18.20 -9.63 1.27
C SER A 266 -18.08 -10.18 2.67
N ASP A 267 -16.93 -10.80 2.99
CA ASP A 267 -16.65 -11.32 4.33
C ASP A 267 -15.98 -10.23 5.19
N LEU A 268 -16.75 -9.68 6.14
CA LEU A 268 -16.27 -8.67 7.06
C LEU A 268 -15.39 -9.22 8.20
N ASP A 269 -15.24 -10.55 8.30
CA ASP A 269 -14.24 -11.19 9.15
C ASP A 269 -12.85 -11.24 8.47
N THR A 270 -12.73 -10.73 7.25
CA THR A 270 -11.44 -10.52 6.59
C THR A 270 -10.53 -9.69 7.50
N PRO A 271 -9.31 -10.18 7.81
CA PRO A 271 -8.40 -9.46 8.68
C PRO A 271 -7.70 -8.29 7.97
N VAL A 272 -7.42 -7.25 8.70
CA VAL A 272 -6.51 -6.16 8.30
C VAL A 272 -5.10 -6.73 8.13
N THR A 273 -4.43 -6.31 7.06
CA THR A 273 -3.02 -6.62 6.78
C THR A 273 -2.17 -5.35 6.78
N LEU A 274 -0.84 -5.46 6.81
CA LEU A 274 0.07 -4.29 6.81
C LEU A 274 -0.07 -3.41 5.55
N ASP A 275 -0.60 -3.95 4.46
CA ASP A 275 -0.90 -3.24 3.22
C ASP A 275 -2.38 -2.79 3.09
N THR A 276 -3.16 -2.92 4.16
CA THR A 276 -4.51 -2.38 4.24
C THR A 276 -4.45 -0.89 4.60
N ARG A 277 -4.58 0.00 3.60
CA ARG A 277 -4.55 1.47 3.81
C ARG A 277 -5.92 2.10 3.98
N CYS A 278 -6.95 1.47 3.44
CA CYS A 278 -8.29 2.04 3.43
C CYS A 278 -9.36 0.96 3.46
N LEU A 279 -10.45 1.27 4.14
CA LEU A 279 -11.71 0.55 4.14
C LEU A 279 -12.81 1.53 3.76
N VAL A 280 -13.42 1.34 2.59
CA VAL A 280 -14.55 2.15 2.12
C VAL A 280 -15.83 1.34 2.25
N ALA A 281 -16.77 1.80 3.08
CA ALA A 281 -18.07 1.16 3.27
C ALA A 281 -19.18 2.04 2.69
N LEU A 282 -20.00 1.47 1.83
CA LEU A 282 -21.09 2.15 1.14
C LEU A 282 -22.44 1.54 1.53
N LYS A 283 -23.44 2.40 1.75
CA LYS A 283 -24.84 1.97 2.02
C LYS A 283 -25.44 1.18 0.88
N ARG A 284 -25.01 1.49 -0.35
CA ARG A 284 -25.47 0.81 -1.57
C ARG A 284 -24.27 0.47 -2.45
N ALA A 285 -24.32 -0.71 -3.07
CA ALA A 285 -23.34 -1.08 -4.08
C ALA A 285 -23.38 -0.11 -5.27
N PRO A 286 -22.21 0.39 -5.74
CA PRO A 286 -22.17 1.26 -6.91
C PRO A 286 -22.74 0.54 -8.13
N ARG A 287 -23.55 1.26 -8.92
CA ARG A 287 -24.08 0.78 -10.19
C ARG A 287 -23.47 1.61 -11.32
N TRP A 288 -22.68 0.96 -12.14
CA TRP A 288 -22.04 1.60 -13.29
C TRP A 288 -22.86 1.32 -14.56
N LYS A 289 -23.17 2.38 -15.32
CA LYS A 289 -23.71 2.25 -16.67
C LYS A 289 -22.56 2.39 -17.64
N THR A 290 -22.41 1.42 -18.52
CA THR A 290 -21.40 1.42 -19.58
C THR A 290 -22.05 1.74 -20.91
N PHE A 291 -21.44 2.63 -21.67
CA PHE A 291 -21.87 3.04 -23.01
C PHE A 291 -20.76 2.72 -24.04
N PRO A 292 -21.07 2.64 -25.34
CA PRO A 292 -20.05 2.49 -26.37
C PRO A 292 -18.98 3.57 -26.32
N CYS A 293 -17.77 3.22 -26.75
CA CYS A 293 -16.67 4.16 -26.82
C CYS A 293 -16.96 5.28 -27.84
N ILE A 294 -16.85 6.54 -27.40
CA ILE A 294 -17.07 7.73 -28.25
C ILE A 294 -15.77 8.31 -28.85
N GLY A 295 -14.64 7.61 -28.72
CA GLY A 295 -13.36 8.03 -29.33
C GLY A 295 -12.72 9.29 -28.71
N CYS A 296 -13.14 9.75 -27.54
CA CYS A 296 -12.69 11.04 -26.94
C CYS A 296 -11.21 11.12 -26.55
N GLY A 297 -10.49 10.01 -26.46
CA GLY A 297 -9.07 9.95 -26.11
C GLY A 297 -8.71 10.26 -24.65
N SER A 298 -9.70 10.47 -23.76
CA SER A 298 -9.45 10.80 -22.34
C SER A 298 -8.62 9.75 -21.61
N CYS A 299 -8.85 8.48 -21.91
CA CYS A 299 -8.09 7.37 -21.33
C CYS A 299 -6.58 7.41 -21.67
N ALA A 300 -6.24 7.82 -22.90
CA ALA A 300 -4.84 7.98 -23.30
C ALA A 300 -4.18 9.19 -22.63
N ARG A 301 -4.91 10.31 -22.50
CA ARG A 301 -4.39 11.50 -21.79
C ARG A 301 -4.20 11.26 -20.30
N ALA A 302 -5.05 10.44 -19.67
CA ALA A 302 -4.94 10.10 -18.26
C ALA A 302 -3.84 9.07 -17.97
N CYS A 303 -3.35 8.32 -18.97
CA CYS A 303 -2.39 7.25 -18.75
C CYS A 303 -0.99 7.77 -18.41
N PRO A 304 -0.45 7.51 -17.19
CA PRO A 304 0.90 7.97 -16.80
C PRO A 304 2.02 7.25 -17.57
N ARG A 305 1.68 6.13 -18.25
CA ARG A 305 2.63 5.31 -19.03
C ARG A 305 2.55 5.56 -20.52
N GLY A 306 1.70 6.49 -20.96
CA GLY A 306 1.52 6.84 -22.37
C GLY A 306 0.90 5.73 -23.23
N ILE A 307 0.21 4.77 -22.61
CA ILE A 307 -0.52 3.71 -23.32
C ILE A 307 -1.79 4.33 -23.94
N ARG A 308 -2.32 3.72 -24.98
CA ARG A 308 -3.61 4.05 -25.62
C ARG A 308 -4.65 2.98 -25.28
N PRO A 309 -5.31 3.01 -24.09
CA PRO A 309 -6.18 1.92 -23.64
C PRO A 309 -7.31 1.61 -24.62
N TRP A 310 -7.92 2.61 -25.25
CA TRP A 310 -8.97 2.40 -26.24
C TRP A 310 -8.50 1.54 -27.43
N ALA A 311 -7.26 1.75 -27.91
CA ALA A 311 -6.72 0.99 -29.03
C ALA A 311 -6.42 -0.47 -28.64
N VAL A 312 -6.00 -0.69 -27.37
CA VAL A 312 -5.82 -2.04 -26.83
C VAL A 312 -7.16 -2.78 -26.71
N CYS A 313 -8.20 -2.11 -26.20
CA CYS A 313 -9.54 -2.69 -26.09
C CYS A 313 -10.15 -3.00 -27.45
N ASP A 314 -9.94 -2.13 -28.46
CA ASP A 314 -10.36 -2.39 -29.85
C ASP A 314 -9.72 -3.68 -30.41
N GLN A 315 -8.44 -3.89 -30.14
CA GLN A 315 -7.77 -5.14 -30.56
C GLN A 315 -8.33 -6.37 -29.84
N LEU A 316 -8.54 -6.28 -28.51
CA LEU A 316 -9.11 -7.40 -27.73
C LEU A 316 -10.53 -7.80 -28.16
N SER A 317 -11.29 -6.89 -28.78
CA SER A 317 -12.65 -7.17 -29.29
C SER A 317 -12.68 -7.86 -30.66
N ARG A 318 -11.52 -8.00 -31.30
CA ARG A 318 -11.41 -8.66 -32.61
C ARG A 318 -11.26 -10.17 -32.45
N GLU A 319 -11.74 -10.94 -33.43
CA GLU A 319 -11.59 -12.41 -33.45
C GLU A 319 -10.12 -12.85 -33.41
N ASN A 320 -9.24 -12.11 -34.13
CA ASN A 320 -7.81 -12.33 -34.18
C ASN A 320 -7.08 -11.08 -33.71
N PRO A 321 -6.86 -10.90 -32.40
CA PRO A 321 -6.14 -9.75 -31.87
C PRO A 321 -4.69 -9.73 -32.35
N ASP A 322 -4.20 -8.55 -32.80
CA ASP A 322 -2.82 -8.36 -33.18
C ASP A 322 -1.97 -7.87 -31.99
N PRO A 323 -1.09 -8.71 -31.41
CA PRO A 323 -0.25 -8.31 -30.26
C PRO A 323 0.65 -7.11 -30.55
N LEU A 324 1.06 -6.90 -31.82
CA LEU A 324 1.91 -5.78 -32.22
C LEU A 324 1.19 -4.44 -32.11
N ARG A 325 -0.13 -4.42 -32.19
CA ARG A 325 -0.95 -3.21 -32.04
C ARG A 325 -1.27 -2.89 -30.58
N MET A 326 -1.00 -3.82 -29.65
CA MET A 326 -1.12 -3.61 -28.19
C MET A 326 0.17 -3.04 -27.61
N VAL A 327 0.65 -1.95 -28.20
CA VAL A 327 1.95 -1.35 -27.85
C VAL A 327 2.00 -0.91 -26.40
N ASN A 328 3.07 -1.30 -25.71
CA ASN A 328 3.38 -0.91 -24.32
C ASN A 328 2.38 -1.43 -23.26
N VAL A 329 1.46 -2.34 -23.59
CA VAL A 329 0.49 -2.87 -22.60
C VAL A 329 1.17 -3.52 -21.39
N GLN A 330 2.33 -4.14 -21.58
CA GLN A 330 3.15 -4.75 -20.50
C GLN A 330 3.66 -3.73 -19.47
N HIS A 331 3.63 -2.44 -19.80
CA HIS A 331 4.01 -1.35 -18.89
C HIS A 331 2.83 -0.80 -18.08
N CYS A 332 1.64 -1.39 -18.22
CA CYS A 332 0.47 -1.01 -17.43
C CYS A 332 0.75 -1.23 -15.93
N ILE A 333 0.46 -0.22 -15.12
CA ILE A 333 0.62 -0.25 -13.66
C ILE A 333 -0.70 -0.46 -12.91
N ALA A 334 -1.75 -0.84 -13.63
CA ALA A 334 -3.09 -1.11 -13.09
C ALA A 334 -3.69 0.02 -12.23
N CYS A 335 -3.30 1.27 -12.46
CA CYS A 335 -3.77 2.42 -11.67
C CYS A 335 -5.22 2.84 -11.92
N ALA A 336 -5.92 2.22 -12.87
CA ALA A 336 -7.30 2.53 -13.27
C ALA A 336 -7.59 4.00 -13.71
N ALA A 337 -6.58 4.87 -13.85
CA ALA A 337 -6.78 6.25 -14.30
C ALA A 337 -7.53 6.35 -15.63
N CYS A 338 -7.33 5.37 -16.53
CA CYS A 338 -8.05 5.29 -17.81
C CYS A 338 -9.54 4.99 -17.61
N SER A 339 -9.92 4.11 -16.68
CA SER A 339 -11.32 3.79 -16.36
C SER A 339 -12.01 4.99 -15.70
N VAL A 340 -11.36 5.63 -14.73
CA VAL A 340 -11.87 6.85 -14.05
C VAL A 340 -12.10 7.99 -15.02
N ALA A 341 -11.19 8.18 -15.99
CA ALA A 341 -11.31 9.23 -17.01
C ALA A 341 -12.29 8.92 -18.15
N CYS A 342 -12.89 7.72 -18.18
CA CYS A 342 -13.77 7.31 -19.26
C CYS A 342 -15.20 7.84 -19.08
N PRO A 343 -15.69 8.76 -19.92
CA PRO A 343 -17.06 9.27 -19.80
C PRO A 343 -18.12 8.21 -20.17
N SER A 344 -17.74 7.17 -20.90
CA SER A 344 -18.61 6.04 -21.23
C SER A 344 -18.64 4.95 -20.14
N GLY A 345 -17.96 5.13 -19.00
CA GLY A 345 -17.96 4.18 -17.89
C GLY A 345 -17.33 2.81 -18.21
N ILE A 346 -16.45 2.74 -19.21
CA ILE A 346 -15.82 1.47 -19.63
C ILE A 346 -14.75 1.08 -18.61
N ASP A 347 -14.79 -0.17 -18.15
CA ASP A 347 -13.72 -0.74 -17.32
C ASP A 347 -12.49 -1.08 -18.17
N LEU A 348 -11.72 -0.04 -18.47
CA LEU A 348 -10.52 -0.14 -19.30
C LEU A 348 -9.37 -0.85 -18.59
N VAL A 349 -9.26 -0.71 -17.26
CA VAL A 349 -8.14 -1.32 -16.52
C VAL A 349 -8.19 -2.84 -16.57
N SER A 350 -9.37 -3.45 -16.42
CA SER A 350 -9.54 -4.91 -16.56
C SER A 350 -9.18 -5.39 -17.96
N GLN A 351 -9.53 -4.62 -19.00
CA GLN A 351 -9.14 -4.94 -20.38
C GLN A 351 -7.61 -4.83 -20.57
N MET A 352 -6.98 -3.83 -19.97
CA MET A 352 -5.52 -3.67 -20.02
C MET A 352 -4.79 -4.83 -19.35
N LEU A 353 -5.30 -5.34 -18.22
CA LEU A 353 -4.72 -6.51 -17.54
C LEU A 353 -4.86 -7.77 -18.38
N ARG A 354 -6.04 -8.02 -18.95
CA ARG A 354 -6.26 -9.15 -19.89
C ARG A 354 -5.31 -9.09 -21.08
N ALA A 355 -5.13 -7.90 -21.68
CA ALA A 355 -4.20 -7.72 -22.80
C ALA A 355 -2.74 -7.98 -22.43
N ALA A 356 -2.33 -7.61 -21.21
CA ALA A 356 -0.99 -7.88 -20.72
C ALA A 356 -0.74 -9.38 -20.50
N GLU A 357 -1.75 -10.13 -20.05
CA GLU A 357 -1.69 -11.59 -19.93
C GLU A 357 -1.65 -12.28 -21.30
N PHE A 358 -2.50 -11.85 -22.23
CA PHE A 358 -2.53 -12.35 -23.61
C PHE A 358 -1.16 -12.22 -24.30
N LYS A 359 -0.48 -11.07 -24.11
CA LYS A 359 0.83 -10.85 -24.69
C LYS A 359 1.95 -11.69 -24.08
N LYS A 360 1.84 -12.10 -22.81
CA LYS A 360 2.78 -13.02 -22.15
C LYS A 360 2.62 -14.47 -22.56
N GLY A 361 1.40 -14.88 -22.90
CA GLY A 361 1.12 -16.25 -23.32
C GLY A 361 1.40 -16.52 -24.81
N GLY A 362 1.75 -15.50 -25.58
CA GLY A 362 2.12 -15.58 -26.99
C GLY A 362 3.64 -15.50 -27.25
N GLU A 363 4.47 -15.41 -26.20
CA GLU A 363 5.93 -15.55 -26.21
C GLU A 363 6.29 -16.98 -25.79
#